data_2d73efce7ad8c8b7674ac5f1723e6e8a
#
_entry.id   2d73efce7ad8c8b7674ac5f1723e6e8a
#
_cell.length_a   1.000
_cell.length_b   1.000
_cell.length_c   1.000
_cell.angle_alpha   90.00
_cell.angle_beta   90.00
_cell.angle_gamma   90.00
#
_symmetry.space_group_name_H-M   'P 1'
#
loop_
_entity.id
_entity.type
_entity.pdbx_description
1 polymer ?
#
loop_
_entity_poly.entity_id
_entity_poly.type
_entity_poly.pdbx_seq_one_letter_code
_entity_poly.pdbx_strand_id
1 'polypeptide(L)'
;MVPTAVIDLHCDTLTAFMAPTRCQDTLDDPCSSFALSKVPQGVRWCQCCAIFIPDGLTPKEAEGYYAFHQRSFIRQMGCLSSQVLSCRTADDICQAWDCGKAAVILTVENGAALGGRLERIERLARDGVRMMTLTWNGENELGSGHETDRGLSSFGKAAVQELERQGILVDVSHLNDQGFEDLLDISEKPFVASHSNARSVCGHRRNLTDW
;
A
#
# COMPACT_ATOMS: atom_id res chain seq x y z
N MET A 1 8.33 18.23 21.64
CA MET A 1 8.58 18.85 20.33
C MET A 1 7.67 18.17 19.32
N VAL A 2 6.92 18.92 18.52
CA VAL A 2 6.17 18.36 17.39
C VAL A 2 7.19 17.93 16.33
N PRO A 3 7.13 16.71 15.77
CA PRO A 3 8.05 16.31 14.71
C PRO A 3 7.94 17.27 13.52
N THR A 4 9.08 17.64 12.95
CA THR A 4 9.14 18.54 11.78
C THR A 4 8.71 17.85 10.50
N ALA A 5 8.83 16.53 10.42
CA ALA A 5 8.37 15.70 9.32
C ALA A 5 7.85 14.35 9.81
N VAL A 6 6.81 13.85 9.15
CA VAL A 6 6.20 12.53 9.38
C VAL A 6 6.02 11.85 8.03
N ILE A 7 6.43 10.59 7.95
CA ILE A 7 6.12 9.70 6.83
C ILE A 7 5.35 8.52 7.43
N ASP A 8 4.06 8.43 7.10
CA ASP A 8 3.19 7.32 7.50
C ASP A 8 3.09 6.34 6.33
N LEU A 9 3.51 5.10 6.56
CA LEU A 9 3.68 4.11 5.50
C LEU A 9 2.38 3.40 5.12
N HIS A 10 1.29 3.54 5.89
CA HIS A 10 0.05 2.84 5.55
C HIS A 10 -1.21 3.52 6.08
N CYS A 11 -2.20 3.65 5.20
CA CYS A 11 -3.56 4.01 5.58
C CYS A 11 -4.56 3.60 4.49
N ASP A 12 -5.68 2.96 4.89
CA ASP A 12 -6.79 2.54 4.02
C ASP A 12 -7.78 3.65 3.70
N THR A 13 -7.38 4.90 3.82
CA THR A 13 -8.30 6.03 3.66
C THR A 13 -8.99 6.06 2.30
N LEU A 14 -8.34 5.54 1.23
CA LEU A 14 -8.94 5.47 -0.11
C LEU A 14 -10.12 4.51 -0.21
N THR A 15 -10.16 3.48 0.65
CA THR A 15 -11.19 2.45 0.70
C THR A 15 -12.03 2.51 1.98
N ALA A 16 -11.88 3.57 2.77
CA ALA A 16 -12.58 3.76 4.04
C ALA A 16 -14.12 3.63 3.91
N PHE A 17 -14.65 3.96 2.75
CA PHE A 17 -16.06 3.79 2.40
C PHE A 17 -16.20 2.71 1.32
N MET A 18 -16.21 1.44 1.72
CA MET A 18 -16.24 0.28 0.83
C MET A 18 -17.50 0.20 -0.08
N ALA A 19 -18.47 1.10 0.09
CA ALA A 19 -19.64 1.14 -0.77
C ALA A 19 -19.35 1.99 -2.04
N PRO A 20 -19.53 1.43 -3.25
CA PRO A 20 -19.32 2.15 -4.51
C PRO A 20 -20.14 3.45 -4.65
N THR A 21 -21.23 3.56 -3.88
CA THR A 21 -22.13 4.72 -3.86
C THR A 21 -21.59 5.92 -3.06
N ARG A 22 -20.55 5.72 -2.27
CA ARG A 22 -19.92 6.76 -1.45
C ARG A 22 -18.50 7.08 -1.92
N CYS A 23 -18.31 7.28 -3.21
CA CYS A 23 -17.06 7.77 -3.77
C CYS A 23 -16.90 9.26 -3.41
N GLN A 24 -16.75 9.54 -2.12
CA GLN A 24 -16.47 10.87 -1.61
C GLN A 24 -14.95 11.10 -1.58
N ASP A 25 -14.55 12.33 -1.40
CA ASP A 25 -13.14 12.69 -1.30
C ASP A 25 -12.61 12.30 0.08
N THR A 26 -12.25 11.02 0.22
CA THR A 26 -11.85 10.40 1.50
C THR A 26 -10.68 11.10 2.17
N LEU A 27 -9.79 11.72 1.39
CA LEU A 27 -8.66 12.49 1.89
C LEU A 27 -9.07 13.81 2.57
N ASP A 28 -10.26 14.30 2.31
CA ASP A 28 -10.81 15.52 2.92
C ASP A 28 -11.96 15.23 3.92
N ASP A 29 -12.36 13.95 4.04
CA ASP A 29 -13.41 13.55 4.96
C ASP A 29 -12.82 13.30 6.37
N PRO A 30 -13.21 14.08 7.38
CA PRO A 30 -12.73 13.90 8.76
C PRO A 30 -13.13 12.55 9.38
N CYS A 31 -14.09 11.82 8.80
CA CYS A 31 -14.46 10.47 9.23
C CYS A 31 -13.50 9.40 8.70
N SER A 32 -12.66 9.71 7.71
CA SER A 32 -11.61 8.81 7.24
C SER A 32 -10.51 8.63 8.29
N SER A 33 -9.80 7.51 8.27
CA SER A 33 -8.68 7.24 9.18
C SER A 33 -7.60 8.31 9.05
N PHE A 34 -7.20 8.64 7.83
CA PHE A 34 -6.41 9.83 7.50
C PHE A 34 -7.30 10.85 6.77
N ALA A 35 -7.19 12.12 7.16
CA ALA A 35 -7.74 13.25 6.43
C ALA A 35 -6.79 14.46 6.53
N LEU A 36 -6.75 15.29 5.50
CA LEU A 36 -5.87 16.47 5.45
C LEU A 36 -6.12 17.42 6.62
N SER A 37 -7.38 17.55 7.05
CA SER A 37 -7.76 18.36 8.23
C SER A 37 -7.18 17.86 9.55
N LYS A 38 -6.69 16.62 9.61
CA LYS A 38 -6.04 16.04 10.79
C LYS A 38 -4.53 16.25 10.82
N VAL A 39 -3.92 16.72 9.72
CA VAL A 39 -2.49 17.01 9.66
C VAL A 39 -2.21 18.25 10.51
N PRO A 40 -1.32 18.15 11.53
CA PRO A 40 -1.03 19.30 12.37
C PRO A 40 -0.36 20.43 11.57
N GLN A 41 -0.72 21.66 11.87
CA GLN A 41 -0.15 22.83 11.20
C GLN A 41 1.38 22.88 11.36
N GLY A 42 2.09 23.12 10.26
CA GLY A 42 3.55 23.21 10.24
C GLY A 42 4.28 21.88 10.19
N VAL A 43 3.58 20.74 10.18
CA VAL A 43 4.17 19.42 10.01
C VAL A 43 4.29 19.10 8.51
N ARG A 44 5.49 18.71 8.07
CA ARG A 44 5.72 18.12 6.74
C ARG A 44 5.19 16.69 6.75
N TRP A 45 4.10 16.42 6.04
CA TRP A 45 3.43 15.12 6.06
C TRP A 45 3.58 14.39 4.73
N CYS A 46 3.90 13.11 4.81
CA CYS A 46 3.82 12.17 3.69
C CYS A 46 2.94 10.98 4.09
N GLN A 47 1.89 10.71 3.35
CA GLN A 47 0.98 9.60 3.58
C GLN A 47 1.04 8.59 2.45
N CYS A 48 1.32 7.33 2.78
CA CYS A 48 1.04 6.21 1.90
C CYS A 48 -0.45 5.86 2.01
N CYS A 49 -1.16 5.98 0.90
CA CYS A 49 -2.60 5.72 0.80
C CYS A 49 -2.82 4.43 0.04
N ALA A 50 -3.30 3.40 0.73
CA ALA A 50 -3.52 2.09 0.17
C ALA A 50 -4.86 1.98 -0.56
N ILE A 51 -4.84 1.34 -1.72
CA ILE A 51 -6.03 0.68 -2.26
C ILE A 51 -6.02 -0.73 -1.68
N PHE A 52 -6.81 -0.95 -0.63
CA PHE A 52 -7.01 -2.25 0.00
C PHE A 52 -7.92 -3.12 -0.87
N ILE A 53 -7.48 -4.33 -1.19
CA ILE A 53 -8.26 -5.31 -1.96
C ILE A 53 -8.75 -6.41 -0.99
N PRO A 54 -10.06 -6.56 -0.77
CA PRO A 54 -10.59 -7.61 0.09
C PRO A 54 -10.21 -9.02 -0.40
N ASP A 55 -10.01 -9.96 0.54
CA ASP A 55 -9.87 -11.38 0.21
C ASP A 55 -11.16 -11.96 -0.40
N GLY A 56 -11.03 -13.04 -1.15
CA GLY A 56 -12.15 -13.78 -1.71
C GLY A 56 -12.75 -13.18 -3.00
N LEU A 57 -12.22 -12.09 -3.50
CA LEU A 57 -12.61 -11.56 -4.81
C LEU A 57 -12.05 -12.43 -5.94
N THR A 58 -12.86 -12.64 -6.97
CA THR A 58 -12.33 -13.21 -8.21
C THR A 58 -11.33 -12.24 -8.86
N PRO A 59 -10.40 -12.73 -9.72
CA PRO A 59 -9.43 -11.87 -10.42
C PRO A 59 -10.06 -10.68 -11.17
N LYS A 60 -11.25 -10.86 -11.71
CA LYS A 60 -11.99 -9.80 -12.43
C LYS A 60 -12.59 -8.77 -11.47
N GLU A 61 -13.10 -9.23 -10.33
CA GLU A 61 -13.66 -8.34 -9.30
C GLU A 61 -12.54 -7.52 -8.66
N ALA A 62 -11.40 -8.13 -8.30
CA ALA A 62 -10.23 -7.45 -7.76
C ALA A 62 -9.69 -6.37 -8.72
N GLU A 63 -9.61 -6.69 -10.02
CA GLU A 63 -9.24 -5.71 -11.04
C GLU A 63 -10.23 -4.54 -11.12
N GLY A 64 -11.52 -4.85 -11.12
CA GLY A 64 -12.57 -3.82 -11.15
C GLY A 64 -12.55 -2.92 -9.91
N TYR A 65 -12.33 -3.53 -8.75
CA TYR A 65 -12.21 -2.84 -7.47
C TYR A 65 -10.99 -1.90 -7.45
N TYR A 66 -9.81 -2.40 -7.83
CA TYR A 66 -8.62 -1.58 -7.99
C TYR A 66 -8.86 -0.40 -8.94
N ALA A 67 -9.38 -0.66 -10.13
CA ALA A 67 -9.59 0.36 -11.14
C ALA A 67 -10.61 1.45 -10.70
N PHE A 68 -11.60 1.09 -9.88
CA PHE A 68 -12.55 2.02 -9.31
C PHE A 68 -11.86 3.00 -8.33
N HIS A 69 -11.11 2.47 -7.36
CA HIS A 69 -10.44 3.27 -6.35
C HIS A 69 -9.27 4.09 -6.92
N GLN A 70 -8.56 3.56 -7.91
CA GLN A 70 -7.50 4.27 -8.63
C GLN A 70 -8.05 5.50 -9.37
N ARG A 71 -9.20 5.39 -10.03
CA ARG A 71 -9.87 6.55 -10.64
C ARG A 71 -10.31 7.57 -9.59
N SER A 72 -10.82 7.11 -8.45
CA SER A 72 -11.16 8.00 -7.33
C SER A 72 -9.92 8.74 -6.81
N PHE A 73 -8.79 8.02 -6.65
CA PHE A 73 -7.52 8.63 -6.24
C PHE A 73 -7.10 9.75 -7.21
N ILE A 74 -7.09 9.49 -8.52
CA ILE A 74 -6.74 10.52 -9.53
C ILE A 74 -7.63 11.75 -9.39
N ARG A 75 -8.95 11.54 -9.24
CA ARG A 75 -9.92 12.63 -9.07
C ARG A 75 -9.60 13.44 -7.82
N GLN A 76 -9.36 12.80 -6.68
CA GLN A 76 -9.03 13.45 -5.42
C GLN A 76 -7.72 14.26 -5.53
N MET A 77 -6.67 13.71 -6.17
CA MET A 77 -5.42 14.44 -6.41
C MET A 77 -5.65 15.71 -7.24
N GLY A 78 -6.54 15.64 -8.22
CA GLY A 78 -6.94 16.82 -9.02
C GLY A 78 -7.70 17.86 -8.20
N CYS A 79 -8.74 17.44 -7.48
CA CYS A 79 -9.57 18.34 -6.67
C CYS A 79 -8.80 19.00 -5.52
N LEU A 80 -7.87 18.27 -4.91
CA LEU A 80 -7.08 18.71 -3.75
C LEU A 80 -5.67 19.21 -4.13
N SER A 81 -5.44 19.51 -5.40
CA SER A 81 -4.10 19.86 -5.94
C SER A 81 -3.45 21.09 -5.30
N SER A 82 -4.22 21.95 -4.64
CA SER A 82 -3.69 23.05 -3.84
C SER A 82 -3.10 22.60 -2.49
N GLN A 83 -3.49 21.44 -1.97
CA GLN A 83 -3.15 20.94 -0.64
C GLN A 83 -2.25 19.68 -0.69
N VAL A 84 -2.30 18.91 -1.77
CA VAL A 84 -1.55 17.66 -1.91
C VAL A 84 -0.74 17.61 -3.19
N LEU A 85 0.30 16.77 -3.19
CA LEU A 85 1.03 16.34 -4.37
C LEU A 85 1.11 14.81 -4.38
N SER A 86 0.71 14.19 -5.49
CA SER A 86 0.94 12.76 -5.71
C SER A 86 2.42 12.53 -6.03
N CYS A 87 3.10 11.77 -5.18
CA CYS A 87 4.55 11.58 -5.20
C CYS A 87 4.90 10.16 -5.65
N ARG A 88 5.97 10.04 -6.42
CA ARG A 88 6.53 8.77 -6.91
C ARG A 88 7.99 8.58 -6.52
N THR A 89 8.66 9.65 -6.12
CA THR A 89 10.08 9.68 -5.75
C THR A 89 10.28 10.48 -4.47
N ALA A 90 11.46 10.36 -3.86
CA ALA A 90 11.84 11.17 -2.71
C ALA A 90 11.89 12.67 -3.07
N ASP A 91 12.30 13.01 -4.30
CA ASP A 91 12.35 14.39 -4.77
C ASP A 91 10.93 14.99 -4.87
N ASP A 92 9.93 14.20 -5.30
CA ASP A 92 8.53 14.65 -5.31
C ASP A 92 8.03 14.94 -3.89
N ILE A 93 8.44 14.15 -2.89
CA ILE A 93 8.09 14.38 -1.47
C ILE A 93 8.70 15.69 -0.99
N CYS A 94 9.98 15.93 -1.27
CA CYS A 94 10.65 17.18 -0.94
C CYS A 94 9.96 18.37 -1.62
N GLN A 95 9.63 18.24 -2.89
CA GLN A 95 8.91 19.27 -3.65
C GLN A 95 7.53 19.58 -3.05
N ALA A 96 6.77 18.53 -2.63
CA ALA A 96 5.49 18.74 -1.97
C ALA A 96 5.65 19.59 -0.71
N TRP A 97 6.59 19.23 0.14
CA TRP A 97 6.87 19.94 1.38
C TRP A 97 7.34 21.39 1.17
N ASP A 98 8.21 21.62 0.19
CA ASP A 98 8.70 22.97 -0.16
C ASP A 98 7.58 23.86 -0.71
N CYS A 99 6.55 23.23 -1.32
CA CYS A 99 5.33 23.93 -1.75
C CYS A 99 4.27 24.05 -0.65
N GLY A 100 4.55 23.62 0.59
CA GLY A 100 3.60 23.65 1.70
C GLY A 100 2.44 22.66 1.55
N LYS A 101 2.62 21.57 0.77
CA LYS A 101 1.61 20.55 0.51
C LYS A 101 1.94 19.25 1.27
N ALA A 102 0.91 18.45 1.55
CA ALA A 102 1.12 17.07 1.95
C ALA A 102 1.55 16.22 0.74
N ALA A 103 2.55 15.37 0.94
CA ALA A 103 2.94 14.34 -0.03
C ALA A 103 2.00 13.15 0.10
N VAL A 104 1.56 12.58 -1.03
CA VAL A 104 0.70 11.37 -1.05
C VAL A 104 1.30 10.34 -1.99
N ILE A 105 1.54 9.13 -1.49
CA ILE A 105 2.05 8.00 -2.25
C ILE A 105 0.92 7.00 -2.42
N LEU A 106 0.65 6.59 -3.67
CA LEU A 106 -0.31 5.53 -3.94
C LEU A 106 0.33 4.17 -3.68
N THR A 107 -0.36 3.35 -2.88
CA THR A 107 0.04 1.97 -2.58
C THR A 107 -1.11 1.00 -2.83
N VAL A 108 -0.81 -0.30 -2.83
CA VAL A 108 -1.82 -1.37 -2.92
C VAL A 108 -1.62 -2.30 -1.74
N GLU A 109 -2.69 -2.62 -1.03
CA GLU A 109 -2.71 -3.69 -0.04
C GLU A 109 -3.44 -4.90 -0.60
N ASN A 110 -2.79 -6.06 -0.58
CA ASN A 110 -3.17 -7.33 -1.16
C ASN A 110 -2.90 -7.46 -2.67
N GLY A 111 -1.92 -8.30 -2.99
CA GLY A 111 -1.51 -8.63 -4.38
C GLY A 111 -2.58 -9.34 -5.21
N ALA A 112 -3.74 -9.69 -4.66
CA ALA A 112 -4.91 -10.14 -5.41
C ALA A 112 -5.31 -9.16 -6.53
N ALA A 113 -4.92 -7.88 -6.43
CA ALA A 113 -5.04 -6.90 -7.50
C ALA A 113 -4.40 -7.36 -8.83
N LEU A 114 -3.39 -8.23 -8.77
CA LEU A 114 -2.72 -8.77 -9.97
C LEU A 114 -3.58 -9.83 -10.69
N GLY A 115 -4.45 -10.55 -9.96
CA GLY A 115 -5.29 -11.59 -10.52
C GLY A 115 -4.50 -12.63 -11.32
N GLY A 116 -3.34 -13.05 -10.81
CA GLY A 116 -2.46 -14.04 -11.44
C GLY A 116 -1.74 -13.58 -12.71
N ARG A 117 -1.57 -12.27 -12.97
CA ARG A 117 -0.96 -11.75 -14.21
C ARG A 117 0.16 -10.75 -13.90
N LEU A 118 1.40 -11.10 -14.29
CA LEU A 118 2.59 -10.28 -14.04
C LEU A 118 2.56 -8.95 -14.80
N GLU A 119 1.99 -8.92 -16.00
CA GLU A 119 1.89 -7.69 -16.80
C GLU A 119 1.08 -6.57 -16.12
N ARG A 120 0.28 -6.90 -15.11
CA ARG A 120 -0.43 -5.91 -14.31
C ARG A 120 0.49 -5.09 -13.41
N ILE A 121 1.66 -5.61 -13.05
CA ILE A 121 2.65 -4.89 -12.24
C ILE A 121 3.13 -3.64 -13.00
N GLU A 122 3.41 -3.77 -14.30
CA GLU A 122 3.77 -2.63 -15.14
C GLU A 122 2.64 -1.58 -15.18
N ARG A 123 1.38 -2.01 -15.21
CA ARG A 123 0.23 -1.11 -15.13
C ARG A 123 0.19 -0.38 -13.78
N LEU A 124 0.36 -1.09 -12.66
CA LEU A 124 0.41 -0.48 -11.32
C LEU A 124 1.51 0.58 -11.25
N ALA A 125 2.71 0.29 -11.78
CA ALA A 125 3.83 1.22 -11.82
C ALA A 125 3.49 2.49 -12.61
N ARG A 126 2.85 2.34 -13.79
CA ARG A 126 2.36 3.47 -14.61
C ARG A 126 1.29 4.29 -13.90
N ASP A 127 0.37 3.64 -13.20
CA ASP A 127 -0.69 4.28 -12.41
C ASP A 127 -0.12 5.06 -11.21
N GLY A 128 1.16 4.84 -10.88
CA GLY A 128 1.87 5.58 -9.82
C GLY A 128 1.99 4.83 -8.50
N VAL A 129 1.61 3.55 -8.45
CA VAL A 129 1.84 2.70 -7.27
C VAL A 129 3.34 2.59 -7.00
N ARG A 130 3.74 2.74 -5.72
CA ARG A 130 5.15 2.68 -5.28
C ARG A 130 5.41 1.67 -4.18
N MET A 131 4.37 1.07 -3.62
CA MET A 131 4.49 0.00 -2.65
C MET A 131 3.31 -0.96 -2.80
N MET A 132 3.54 -2.25 -2.59
CA MET A 132 2.50 -3.27 -2.63
C MET A 132 2.72 -4.32 -1.54
N THR A 133 1.69 -4.55 -0.72
CA THR A 133 1.62 -5.69 0.20
C THR A 133 1.28 -6.95 -0.58
N LEU A 134 2.06 -8.02 -0.41
CA LEU A 134 1.91 -9.24 -1.22
C LEU A 134 0.59 -9.97 -0.95
N THR A 135 0.16 -9.99 0.30
CA THR A 135 -1.06 -10.67 0.75
C THR A 135 -1.84 -9.78 1.70
N TRP A 136 -3.10 -10.08 1.91
CA TRP A 136 -3.81 -9.69 3.12
C TRP A 136 -3.82 -10.87 4.11
N ASN A 137 -4.93 -11.16 4.78
CA ASN A 137 -4.97 -12.17 5.85
C ASN A 137 -4.95 -13.60 5.31
N GLY A 138 -5.69 -13.86 4.24
CA GLY A 138 -5.84 -15.17 3.60
C GLY A 138 -4.83 -15.46 2.50
N GLU A 139 -5.19 -16.39 1.62
CA GLU A 139 -4.41 -16.77 0.45
C GLU A 139 -4.84 -15.97 -0.78
N ASN A 140 -3.85 -15.66 -1.63
CA ASN A 140 -4.06 -15.18 -2.98
C ASN A 140 -3.09 -15.89 -3.95
N GLU A 141 -3.01 -15.46 -5.20
CA GLU A 141 -2.13 -16.06 -6.21
C GLU A 141 -0.64 -15.95 -5.88
N LEU A 142 -0.23 -14.96 -5.05
CA LEU A 142 1.18 -14.74 -4.69
C LEU A 142 1.63 -15.64 -3.54
N GLY A 143 0.76 -15.92 -2.59
CA GLY A 143 1.10 -16.66 -1.39
C GLY A 143 0.03 -16.55 -0.32
N SER A 144 0.46 -16.64 0.93
CA SER A 144 -0.45 -16.69 2.08
C SER A 144 -0.16 -15.60 3.09
N GLY A 145 -1.23 -14.98 3.56
CA GLY A 145 -1.20 -14.14 4.74
C GLY A 145 -1.11 -14.96 6.04
N HIS A 146 -1.21 -14.27 7.16
CA HIS A 146 -0.99 -14.86 8.49
C HIS A 146 -2.05 -15.89 8.93
N GLU A 147 -3.18 -16.00 8.23
CA GLU A 147 -4.23 -16.99 8.56
C GLU A 147 -3.91 -18.38 8.03
N THR A 148 -2.96 -18.51 7.12
CA THR A 148 -2.54 -19.79 6.53
C THR A 148 -1.02 -19.96 6.61
N ASP A 149 -0.50 -21.15 6.25
CA ASP A 149 0.90 -21.51 6.50
C ASP A 149 1.71 -21.74 5.20
N ARG A 150 1.12 -21.46 4.02
CA ARG A 150 1.81 -21.60 2.74
C ARG A 150 2.73 -20.41 2.48
N GLY A 151 3.94 -20.66 2.00
CA GLY A 151 4.86 -19.61 1.57
C GLY A 151 4.46 -18.97 0.24
N LEU A 152 5.40 -18.28 -0.40
CA LEU A 152 5.20 -17.68 -1.72
C LEU A 152 5.01 -18.77 -2.78
N SER A 153 4.03 -18.57 -3.65
CA SER A 153 3.88 -19.41 -4.85
C SER A 153 4.99 -19.11 -5.87
N SER A 154 5.13 -19.96 -6.90
CA SER A 154 6.02 -19.63 -8.03
C SER A 154 5.63 -18.33 -8.73
N PHE A 155 4.32 -18.02 -8.81
CA PHE A 155 3.84 -16.74 -9.30
C PHE A 155 4.23 -15.60 -8.36
N GLY A 156 4.11 -15.79 -7.03
CA GLY A 156 4.51 -14.80 -6.03
C GLY A 156 5.99 -14.46 -6.11
N LYS A 157 6.86 -15.47 -6.25
CA LYS A 157 8.31 -15.28 -6.44
C LYS A 157 8.63 -14.47 -7.71
N ALA A 158 7.98 -14.78 -8.82
CA ALA A 158 8.12 -14.01 -10.05
C ALA A 158 7.55 -12.58 -9.92
N ALA A 159 6.46 -12.42 -9.17
CA ALA A 159 5.87 -11.11 -8.93
C ALA A 159 6.79 -10.21 -8.08
N VAL A 160 7.47 -10.74 -7.07
CA VAL A 160 8.47 -10.00 -6.28
C VAL A 160 9.57 -9.43 -7.19
N GLN A 161 10.17 -10.26 -8.04
CA GLN A 161 11.22 -9.82 -8.98
C GLN A 161 10.71 -8.75 -9.94
N GLU A 162 9.49 -8.89 -10.44
CA GLU A 162 8.90 -7.88 -11.33
C GLU A 162 8.55 -6.58 -10.60
N LEU A 163 8.05 -6.63 -9.36
CA LEU A 163 7.83 -5.44 -8.52
C LEU A 163 9.12 -4.67 -8.33
N GLU A 164 10.21 -5.35 -7.96
CA GLU A 164 11.53 -4.75 -7.79
C GLU A 164 12.06 -4.13 -9.10
N ARG A 165 11.85 -4.80 -10.24
CA ARG A 165 12.22 -4.29 -11.56
C ARG A 165 11.46 -3.02 -11.93
N GLN A 166 10.19 -2.92 -11.54
CA GLN A 166 9.33 -1.77 -11.78
C GLN A 166 9.51 -0.64 -10.75
N GLY A 167 10.35 -0.84 -9.73
CA GLY A 167 10.56 0.14 -8.65
C GLY A 167 9.33 0.29 -7.74
N ILE A 168 8.57 -0.79 -7.57
CA ILE A 168 7.50 -0.90 -6.57
C ILE A 168 8.08 -1.63 -5.36
N LEU A 169 8.06 -0.97 -4.21
CA LEU A 169 8.57 -1.49 -2.96
C LEU A 169 7.67 -2.64 -2.46
N VAL A 170 8.28 -3.75 -2.10
CA VAL A 170 7.56 -4.88 -1.50
C VAL A 170 7.29 -4.58 -0.02
N ASP A 171 6.04 -4.77 0.41
CA ASP A 171 5.62 -4.66 1.81
C ASP A 171 5.28 -6.06 2.35
N VAL A 172 5.95 -6.45 3.43
CA VAL A 172 5.79 -7.77 4.08
C VAL A 172 4.68 -7.78 5.14
N SER A 173 4.01 -6.66 5.37
CA SER A 173 2.86 -6.65 6.26
C SER A 173 1.84 -7.69 5.81
N HIS A 174 1.21 -8.39 6.75
CA HIS A 174 0.30 -9.52 6.56
C HIS A 174 0.93 -10.84 6.10
N LEU A 175 2.12 -10.85 5.52
CA LEU A 175 2.78 -12.07 5.07
C LEU A 175 3.03 -13.01 6.27
N ASN A 176 2.85 -14.31 6.07
CA ASN A 176 3.18 -15.31 7.09
C ASN A 176 4.70 -15.55 7.18
N ASP A 177 5.13 -16.31 8.19
CA ASP A 177 6.56 -16.54 8.44
C ASP A 177 7.24 -17.25 7.27
N GLN A 178 6.61 -18.27 6.69
CA GLN A 178 7.18 -18.99 5.54
C GLN A 178 7.29 -18.11 4.30
N GLY A 179 6.29 -17.26 4.04
CA GLY A 179 6.35 -16.30 2.93
C GLY A 179 7.42 -15.24 3.15
N PHE A 180 7.67 -14.85 4.40
CA PHE A 180 8.75 -13.94 4.74
C PHE A 180 10.13 -14.58 4.49
N GLU A 181 10.33 -15.85 4.89
CA GLU A 181 11.56 -16.62 4.61
C GLU A 181 11.78 -16.78 3.10
N ASP A 182 10.73 -17.17 2.36
CA ASP A 182 10.79 -17.26 0.90
C ASP A 182 11.19 -15.92 0.25
N LEU A 183 10.71 -14.80 0.79
CA LEU A 183 11.07 -13.47 0.30
C LEU A 183 12.55 -13.14 0.56
N LEU A 184 13.06 -13.45 1.75
CA LEU A 184 14.48 -13.24 2.09
C LEU A 184 15.42 -13.95 1.12
N ASP A 185 15.02 -15.14 0.66
CA ASP A 185 15.83 -15.94 -0.27
C ASP A 185 15.89 -15.36 -1.69
N ILE A 186 14.91 -14.54 -2.09
CA ILE A 186 14.77 -14.11 -3.49
C ILE A 186 14.88 -12.59 -3.69
N SER A 187 14.73 -11.80 -2.62
CA SER A 187 14.69 -10.34 -2.75
C SER A 187 16.09 -9.79 -3.02
N GLU A 188 16.20 -8.95 -4.04
CA GLU A 188 17.42 -8.22 -4.43
C GLU A 188 17.37 -6.74 -4.04
N LYS A 189 16.23 -6.26 -3.58
CA LYS A 189 15.99 -4.86 -3.19
C LYS A 189 15.49 -4.75 -1.76
N PRO A 190 15.64 -3.58 -1.12
CA PRO A 190 15.02 -3.33 0.16
C PRO A 190 13.50 -3.50 0.11
N PHE A 191 12.93 -4.08 1.17
CA PHE A 191 11.49 -4.18 1.40
C PHE A 191 11.14 -3.54 2.74
N VAL A 192 9.85 -3.39 3.04
CA VAL A 192 9.37 -2.74 4.26
C VAL A 192 8.29 -3.58 4.95
N ALA A 193 8.07 -3.30 6.23
CA ALA A 193 6.90 -3.70 6.98
C ALA A 193 6.13 -2.42 7.35
N SER A 194 5.20 -2.02 6.49
CA SER A 194 4.54 -0.72 6.60
C SER A 194 3.70 -0.58 7.88
N HIS A 195 3.05 -1.67 8.32
CA HIS A 195 2.15 -1.70 9.47
C HIS A 195 2.16 -3.05 10.21
N SER A 196 3.36 -3.51 10.60
CA SER A 196 3.59 -4.66 11.48
C SER A 196 4.29 -4.24 12.76
N ASN A 197 4.17 -5.05 13.81
CA ASN A 197 4.86 -4.86 15.09
C ASN A 197 5.86 -6.00 15.35
N ALA A 198 6.61 -5.91 16.45
CA ALA A 198 7.46 -6.98 16.95
C ALA A 198 6.61 -8.04 17.67
N ARG A 199 6.81 -9.31 17.34
CA ARG A 199 6.08 -10.44 17.96
C ARG A 199 6.44 -10.62 19.44
N SER A 200 7.64 -10.22 19.84
CA SER A 200 8.05 -10.18 21.25
C SER A 200 7.24 -9.20 22.11
N VAL A 201 6.68 -8.14 21.49
CA VAL A 201 5.81 -7.18 22.17
C VAL A 201 4.35 -7.62 22.17
N CYS A 202 3.89 -8.14 21.03
CA CYS A 202 2.53 -8.69 20.88
C CYS A 202 2.61 -10.00 20.11
N GLY A 203 2.36 -11.13 20.79
CA GLY A 203 2.54 -12.50 20.30
C GLY A 203 1.60 -12.95 19.17
N HIS A 204 0.94 -12.01 18.49
CA HIS A 204 0.07 -12.35 17.37
C HIS A 204 0.91 -12.69 16.12
N ARG A 205 0.54 -13.75 15.39
CA ARG A 205 1.27 -14.22 14.19
C ARG A 205 1.30 -13.24 13.02
N ARG A 206 0.51 -12.16 13.09
CA ARG A 206 0.52 -11.02 12.18
C ARG A 206 1.78 -10.16 12.35
N ASN A 207 2.46 -10.27 13.49
CA ASN A 207 3.66 -9.50 13.78
C ASN A 207 4.92 -10.26 13.37
N LEU A 208 5.98 -9.51 13.06
CA LEU A 208 7.26 -10.06 12.66
C LEU A 208 8.03 -10.61 13.87
N THR A 209 8.79 -11.68 13.65
CA THR A 209 9.76 -12.22 14.62
C THR A 209 10.92 -11.26 14.79
N ASP A 210 11.70 -11.43 15.87
CA ASP A 210 12.87 -10.58 16.17
C ASP A 210 14.15 -11.04 15.45
N TRP A 211 14.09 -12.11 14.66
CA TRP A 211 15.19 -12.67 13.81
C TRP A 211 14.79 -12.81 12.38
#